data_a29f6c89a2b60b6fbeae9df2f357f8fb
#
_entry.id   a29f6c89a2b60b6fbeae9df2f357f8fb
#
_cell.length_a   1.000
_cell.length_b   1.000
_cell.length_c   1.000
_cell.angle_alpha   90.00
_cell.angle_beta   90.00
_cell.angle_gamma   90.00
#
_symmetry.space_group_name_H-M   'P 1'
#
loop_
_entity.id
_entity.type
_entity.pdbx_description
1 polymer ?
#
loop_
_entity_poly.entity_id
_entity_poly.type
_entity_poly.pdbx_seq_one_letter_code
_entity_poly.pdbx_strand_id
1 'polypeptide(L)'
;MKKLGKVLIVSCFIFILPFLLFLGVFSSSESGDSSQFQPATPQEKVALEVSNYVTSHGGTLQFASAWIGNMEHESGLNPARIQSDLAFNPSIAYNASLGGYGIGLGQWDSGRRVNLLNFAKSQKKEWKSVALQMDFAWNKDGSDSDLLKRMSKSKDVNTLAVDILKLWERAGT
;
A
#
# COMPACT_ATOMS: atom_id res chain seq x y z
N MET A 1 -4.85 44.14 5.39
CA MET A 1 -3.67 43.28 5.75
C MET A 1 -4.05 41.85 5.41
N LYS A 2 -3.58 41.31 4.29
CA LYS A 2 -3.86 39.93 3.85
C LYS A 2 -2.82 38.99 4.47
N LYS A 3 -3.26 38.02 5.29
CA LYS A 3 -2.40 36.98 5.81
C LYS A 3 -2.10 35.98 4.70
N LEU A 4 -0.85 35.92 4.28
CA LEU A 4 -0.33 34.88 3.39
C LEU A 4 -0.26 33.57 4.18
N GLY A 5 -1.11 32.63 3.80
CA GLY A 5 -1.00 31.26 4.30
C GLY A 5 0.27 30.62 3.73
N LYS A 6 1.14 30.14 4.60
CA LYS A 6 2.32 29.37 4.22
C LYS A 6 1.85 28.02 3.69
N VAL A 7 1.97 27.83 2.38
CA VAL A 7 1.85 26.50 1.77
C VAL A 7 3.09 25.71 2.18
N LEU A 8 2.89 24.72 3.03
CA LEU A 8 3.92 23.75 3.38
C LEU A 8 4.04 22.77 2.21
N ILE A 9 4.95 23.06 1.29
CA ILE A 9 5.37 22.09 0.27
C ILE A 9 6.22 21.06 1.00
N VAL A 10 5.57 20.00 1.48
CA VAL A 10 6.28 18.83 2.01
C VAL A 10 6.98 18.18 0.83
N SER A 11 8.30 18.26 0.85
CA SER A 11 9.21 17.71 -0.14
C SER A 11 9.07 16.18 -0.18
N CYS A 12 8.23 15.70 -1.09
CA CYS A 12 7.99 14.27 -1.33
C CYS A 12 9.11 13.60 -2.17
N PHE A 13 10.27 14.29 -2.33
CA PHE A 13 11.27 13.90 -3.34
C PHE A 13 12.42 13.01 -2.83
N ILE A 14 12.53 12.73 -1.53
CA ILE A 14 13.77 12.15 -0.98
C ILE A 14 13.72 10.60 -0.89
N PHE A 15 12.55 9.96 -0.94
CA PHE A 15 12.43 8.51 -0.69
C PHE A 15 12.16 7.62 -1.91
N ILE A 16 11.92 8.19 -3.08
CA ILE A 16 11.70 7.39 -4.31
C ILE A 16 13.03 6.87 -4.90
N LEU A 17 14.15 7.53 -4.63
CA LEU A 17 15.43 7.20 -5.26
C LEU A 17 15.99 5.82 -4.91
N PRO A 18 15.99 5.35 -3.65
CA PRO A 18 16.51 4.02 -3.33
C PRO A 18 15.61 2.89 -3.86
N PHE A 19 14.30 3.13 -3.98
CA PHE A 19 13.36 2.11 -4.46
C PHE A 19 13.39 1.96 -6.00
N LEU A 20 13.63 3.04 -6.75
CA LEU A 20 13.84 2.98 -8.21
C LEU A 20 15.10 2.22 -8.58
N LEU A 21 16.17 2.29 -7.78
CA LEU A 21 17.37 1.49 -7.96
C LEU A 21 17.10 -0.01 -7.76
N PHE A 22 16.14 -0.36 -6.90
CA PHE A 22 15.71 -1.72 -6.65
C PHE A 22 15.01 -2.37 -7.86
N LEU A 23 14.22 -1.60 -8.61
CA LEU A 23 13.52 -2.11 -9.81
C LEU A 23 14.42 -2.16 -11.05
N GLY A 24 15.49 -1.38 -11.12
CA GLY A 24 16.45 -1.39 -12.22
C GLY A 24 17.19 -2.72 -12.39
N VAL A 25 17.26 -3.53 -11.33
CA VAL A 25 17.92 -4.84 -11.35
C VAL A 25 17.06 -5.91 -12.08
N PHE A 26 15.75 -5.67 -12.22
CA PHE A 26 14.85 -6.63 -12.88
C PHE A 26 14.71 -6.42 -14.40
N SER A 27 15.32 -5.38 -14.98
CA SER A 27 15.13 -5.00 -16.39
C SER A 27 16.29 -5.33 -17.34
N SER A 28 17.40 -5.87 -16.86
CA SER A 28 18.50 -6.28 -17.74
C SER A 28 18.45 -7.79 -17.97
N SER A 29 17.89 -8.17 -19.12
CA SER A 29 18.10 -9.47 -19.72
C SER A 29 19.54 -9.54 -20.26
N GLU A 30 20.49 -9.89 -19.43
CA GLU A 30 21.78 -10.43 -19.86
C GLU A 30 22.05 -11.73 -19.12
N SER A 31 22.37 -12.74 -19.88
CA SER A 31 22.74 -14.08 -19.47
C SER A 31 23.91 -14.07 -18.49
N GLY A 32 23.63 -14.24 -17.21
CA GLY A 32 24.64 -14.36 -16.18
C GLY A 32 23.99 -14.43 -14.81
N ASP A 33 24.09 -15.60 -14.19
CA ASP A 33 23.80 -15.91 -12.80
C ASP A 33 22.51 -15.25 -12.24
N SER A 34 21.40 -15.97 -12.31
CA SER A 34 20.15 -15.61 -11.67
C SER A 34 20.30 -15.74 -10.15
N SER A 35 21.07 -14.83 -9.54
CA SER A 35 21.01 -14.65 -8.09
C SER A 35 19.61 -14.14 -7.78
N GLN A 36 18.75 -15.05 -7.36
CA GLN A 36 17.37 -14.75 -6.96
C GLN A 36 17.46 -13.71 -5.85
N PHE A 37 16.87 -12.51 -6.08
CA PHE A 37 16.85 -11.46 -5.08
C PHE A 37 16.33 -12.01 -3.75
N GLN A 38 17.13 -11.88 -2.69
CA GLN A 38 16.77 -12.28 -1.34
C GLN A 38 16.54 -11.02 -0.51
N PRO A 39 15.32 -10.78 -0.04
CA PRO A 39 15.03 -9.60 0.79
C PRO A 39 15.83 -9.69 2.10
N ALA A 40 16.55 -8.63 2.44
CA ALA A 40 17.38 -8.52 3.63
C ALA A 40 16.61 -7.95 4.84
N THR A 41 15.55 -7.22 4.59
CA THR A 41 14.74 -6.56 5.64
C THR A 41 13.29 -7.03 5.61
N PRO A 42 12.54 -6.90 6.73
CA PRO A 42 11.11 -7.16 6.76
C PRO A 42 10.32 -6.33 5.73
N GLN A 43 10.71 -5.06 5.53
CA GLN A 43 10.08 -4.15 4.56
C GLN A 43 10.29 -4.62 3.13
N GLU A 44 11.51 -5.04 2.78
CA GLU A 44 11.80 -5.60 1.45
C GLU A 44 11.02 -6.89 1.19
N LYS A 45 10.84 -7.72 2.22
CA LYS A 45 10.01 -8.92 2.12
C LYS A 45 8.56 -8.55 1.80
N VAL A 46 7.99 -7.58 2.52
CA VAL A 46 6.62 -7.10 2.26
C VAL A 46 6.51 -6.51 0.86
N ALA A 47 7.48 -5.68 0.43
CA ALA A 47 7.50 -5.10 -0.90
C ALA A 47 7.53 -6.18 -2.00
N LEU A 48 8.34 -7.23 -1.81
CA LEU A 48 8.41 -8.37 -2.73
C LEU A 48 7.08 -9.14 -2.77
N GLU A 49 6.45 -9.40 -1.63
CA GLU A 49 5.15 -10.06 -1.56
C GLU A 49 4.06 -9.25 -2.30
N VAL A 50 4.02 -7.92 -2.10
CA VAL A 50 3.08 -7.02 -2.82
C VAL A 50 3.36 -7.04 -4.32
N SER A 51 4.63 -6.91 -4.74
CA SER A 51 5.02 -6.94 -6.15
C SER A 51 4.62 -8.24 -6.83
N ASN A 52 4.90 -9.38 -6.19
CA ASN A 52 4.54 -10.70 -6.70
C ASN A 52 3.02 -10.87 -6.78
N TYR A 53 2.27 -10.38 -5.79
CA TYR A 53 0.81 -10.42 -5.83
C TYR A 53 0.27 -9.64 -7.03
N VAL A 54 0.72 -8.39 -7.22
CA VAL A 54 0.28 -7.52 -8.32
C VAL A 54 0.59 -8.17 -9.68
N THR A 55 1.81 -8.63 -9.88
CA THR A 55 2.24 -9.18 -11.18
C THR A 55 1.56 -10.50 -11.49
N SER A 56 1.36 -11.38 -10.50
CA SER A 56 0.60 -12.63 -10.68
C SER A 56 -0.88 -12.41 -11.01
N HIS A 57 -1.42 -11.24 -10.67
CA HIS A 57 -2.78 -10.81 -11.03
C HIS A 57 -2.81 -9.94 -12.30
N GLY A 58 -1.71 -9.92 -13.07
CA GLY A 58 -1.60 -9.23 -14.36
C GLY A 58 -1.47 -7.71 -14.25
N GLY A 59 -1.08 -7.18 -13.09
CA GLY A 59 -0.68 -5.80 -12.93
C GLY A 59 0.75 -5.55 -13.40
N THR A 60 1.11 -4.28 -13.63
CA THR A 60 2.45 -3.88 -14.05
C THR A 60 3.38 -3.71 -12.86
N LEU A 61 4.70 -3.87 -13.07
CA LEU A 61 5.70 -3.55 -12.05
C LEU A 61 5.66 -2.06 -11.66
N GLN A 62 5.35 -1.19 -12.62
CA GLN A 62 5.20 0.24 -12.38
C GLN A 62 4.07 0.54 -11.38
N PHE A 63 2.93 -0.13 -11.55
CA PHE A 63 1.84 -0.02 -10.58
C PHE A 63 2.25 -0.59 -9.21
N ALA A 64 2.88 -1.77 -9.19
CA ALA A 64 3.37 -2.35 -7.93
C ALA A 64 4.29 -1.38 -7.19
N SER A 65 5.24 -0.74 -7.91
CA SER A 65 6.17 0.23 -7.33
C SER A 65 5.47 1.45 -6.75
N ALA A 66 4.53 2.03 -7.49
CA ALA A 66 3.77 3.19 -7.03
C ALA A 66 2.91 2.85 -5.80
N TRP A 67 2.30 1.67 -5.78
CA TRP A 67 1.45 1.23 -4.67
C TRP A 67 2.28 0.90 -3.42
N ILE A 68 3.43 0.24 -3.58
CA ILE A 68 4.38 -0.01 -2.48
C ILE A 68 4.88 1.31 -1.89
N GLY A 69 5.21 2.32 -2.72
CA GLY A 69 5.61 3.64 -2.24
C GLY A 69 4.54 4.34 -1.41
N ASN A 70 3.25 4.22 -1.80
CA ASN A 70 2.13 4.72 -0.99
C ASN A 70 2.02 3.95 0.33
N MET A 71 2.10 2.61 0.32
CA MET A 71 2.07 1.78 1.54
C MET A 71 3.25 2.07 2.47
N GLU A 72 4.43 2.39 1.93
CA GLU A 72 5.57 2.81 2.74
C GLU A 72 5.27 4.12 3.46
N HIS A 73 4.69 5.09 2.77
CA HIS A 73 4.26 6.36 3.37
C HIS A 73 3.20 6.15 4.47
N GLU A 74 2.21 5.32 4.23
CA GLU A 74 1.07 5.09 5.13
C GLU A 74 1.45 4.26 6.38
N SER A 75 2.22 3.21 6.19
CA SER A 75 2.44 2.20 7.24
C SER A 75 3.91 1.85 7.51
N GLY A 76 4.86 2.40 6.74
CA GLY A 76 6.25 1.94 6.75
C GLY A 76 6.39 0.49 6.28
N LEU A 77 5.52 0.03 5.39
CA LEU A 77 5.40 -1.38 4.96
C LEU A 77 5.21 -2.36 6.12
N ASN A 78 4.59 -1.90 7.21
CA ASN A 78 4.25 -2.74 8.34
C ASN A 78 2.78 -3.22 8.25
N PRO A 79 2.50 -4.48 7.93
CA PRO A 79 1.14 -4.99 7.81
C PRO A 79 0.38 -5.04 9.15
N ALA A 80 1.09 -4.92 10.27
CA ALA A 80 0.49 -4.84 11.60
C ALA A 80 0.31 -3.40 12.11
N ARG A 81 0.63 -2.38 11.29
CA ARG A 81 0.53 -0.97 11.69
C ARG A 81 -0.87 -0.62 12.10
N ILE A 82 -0.98 0.08 13.21
CA ILE A 82 -2.19 0.78 13.64
C ILE A 82 -1.83 2.25 13.75
N GLN A 83 -2.70 3.11 13.26
CA GLN A 83 -2.50 4.56 13.25
C GLN A 83 -2.04 5.08 14.62
N SER A 84 -1.06 5.98 14.63
CA SER A 84 -0.47 6.56 15.84
C SER A 84 0.15 5.54 16.81
N ASP A 85 0.56 4.37 16.30
CA ASP A 85 1.15 3.27 17.09
C ASP A 85 0.27 2.78 18.25
N LEU A 86 -1.04 2.89 18.10
CA LEU A 86 -2.00 2.43 19.09
C LEU A 86 -1.99 0.90 19.20
N ALA A 87 -2.33 0.40 20.39
CA ALA A 87 -2.59 -1.03 20.58
C ALA A 87 -3.93 -1.43 19.93
N PHE A 88 -4.01 -2.69 19.48
CA PHE A 88 -5.27 -3.22 18.93
C PHE A 88 -6.36 -3.25 20.01
N ASN A 89 -7.43 -2.51 19.75
CA ASN A 89 -8.61 -2.46 20.62
C ASN A 89 -9.85 -2.92 19.82
N PRO A 90 -10.42 -4.09 20.14
CA PRO A 90 -11.57 -4.62 19.39
C PRO A 90 -12.78 -3.69 19.37
N SER A 91 -13.05 -2.97 20.47
CA SER A 91 -14.20 -2.06 20.55
C SER A 91 -14.08 -0.88 19.59
N ILE A 92 -12.87 -0.42 19.29
CA ILE A 92 -12.59 0.62 18.30
C ILE A 92 -12.48 -0.02 16.91
N ALA A 93 -11.74 -1.11 16.81
CA ALA A 93 -11.40 -1.74 15.55
C ALA A 93 -12.64 -2.20 14.76
N TYR A 94 -13.67 -2.70 15.45
CA TYR A 94 -14.93 -3.14 14.84
C TYR A 94 -16.03 -2.07 14.81
N ASN A 95 -15.74 -0.82 15.20
CA ASN A 95 -16.71 0.27 15.12
C ASN A 95 -16.47 1.12 13.86
N ALA A 96 -17.33 0.94 12.86
CA ALA A 96 -17.23 1.66 11.58
C ALA A 96 -17.44 3.18 11.69
N SER A 97 -18.09 3.66 12.76
CA SER A 97 -18.36 5.08 12.97
C SER A 97 -17.17 5.83 13.58
N LEU A 98 -16.14 5.12 14.04
CA LEU A 98 -14.92 5.71 14.58
C LEU A 98 -13.84 5.78 13.50
N GLY A 99 -13.46 7.01 13.13
CA GLY A 99 -12.28 7.31 12.33
C GLY A 99 -11.01 7.48 13.17
N GLY A 100 -9.87 7.72 12.50
CA GLY A 100 -8.60 7.93 13.18
C GLY A 100 -7.97 6.67 13.76
N TYR A 101 -8.33 5.49 13.22
CA TYR A 101 -7.81 4.19 13.64
C TYR A 101 -7.52 3.30 12.42
N GLY A 102 -6.73 3.85 11.49
CA GLY A 102 -6.28 3.12 10.31
C GLY A 102 -5.45 1.90 10.67
N ILE A 103 -5.60 0.79 9.93
CA ILE A 103 -4.85 -0.46 10.15
C ILE A 103 -4.22 -1.00 8.87
N GLY A 104 -3.10 -1.69 9.01
CA GLY A 104 -2.43 -2.44 7.95
C GLY A 104 -1.69 -1.56 6.94
N LEU A 105 -1.32 -2.16 5.81
CA LEU A 105 -0.48 -1.54 4.78
C LEU A 105 -1.11 -0.29 4.18
N GLY A 106 -2.40 -0.30 3.89
CA GLY A 106 -3.13 0.83 3.31
C GLY A 106 -3.90 1.66 4.33
N GLN A 107 -3.58 1.56 5.61
CA GLN A 107 -4.22 2.31 6.71
C GLN A 107 -5.75 2.37 6.57
N TRP A 108 -6.36 1.21 6.24
CA TRP A 108 -7.82 1.13 6.12
C TRP A 108 -8.49 1.62 7.40
N ASP A 109 -9.38 2.60 7.27
CA ASP A 109 -10.07 3.22 8.40
C ASP A 109 -11.60 3.07 8.32
N SER A 110 -12.28 3.35 9.41
CA SER A 110 -13.75 3.37 9.51
C SER A 110 -14.40 2.09 8.96
N GLY A 111 -15.30 2.19 7.99
CA GLY A 111 -15.97 1.05 7.36
C GLY A 111 -15.03 0.10 6.62
N ARG A 112 -13.99 0.62 5.94
CA ARG A 112 -12.99 -0.20 5.23
C ARG A 112 -12.21 -1.09 6.21
N ARG A 113 -11.83 -0.54 7.36
CA ARG A 113 -11.19 -1.29 8.45
C ARG A 113 -12.06 -2.46 8.90
N VAL A 114 -13.34 -2.20 9.18
CA VAL A 114 -14.27 -3.24 9.63
C VAL A 114 -14.45 -4.31 8.56
N ASN A 115 -14.50 -3.92 7.29
CA ASN A 115 -14.58 -4.86 6.16
C ASN A 115 -13.33 -5.76 6.08
N LEU A 116 -12.12 -5.20 6.22
CA LEU A 116 -10.88 -5.96 6.27
C LEU A 116 -10.89 -6.98 7.42
N LEU A 117 -11.26 -6.55 8.62
CA LEU A 117 -11.31 -7.43 9.79
C LEU A 117 -12.34 -8.55 9.65
N ASN A 118 -13.53 -8.25 9.12
CA ASN A 118 -14.56 -9.25 8.84
C ASN A 118 -14.10 -10.22 7.75
N PHE A 119 -13.42 -9.74 6.71
CA PHE A 119 -12.83 -10.59 5.68
C PHE A 119 -11.79 -11.53 6.29
N ALA A 120 -10.87 -11.04 7.11
CA ALA A 120 -9.88 -11.86 7.81
C ALA A 120 -10.56 -12.96 8.65
N LYS A 121 -11.59 -12.59 9.43
CA LYS A 121 -12.38 -13.54 10.23
C LYS A 121 -13.05 -14.60 9.36
N SER A 122 -13.64 -14.21 8.22
CA SER A 122 -14.30 -15.15 7.31
C SER A 122 -13.33 -16.15 6.70
N GLN A 123 -12.09 -15.72 6.46
CA GLN A 123 -11.01 -16.55 5.93
C GLN A 123 -10.26 -17.36 7.02
N LYS A 124 -10.59 -17.16 8.29
CA LYS A 124 -9.87 -17.73 9.45
C LYS A 124 -8.37 -17.41 9.40
N LYS A 125 -8.02 -16.19 8.99
CA LYS A 125 -6.64 -15.71 8.85
C LYS A 125 -6.43 -14.46 9.70
N GLU A 126 -5.16 -14.23 10.06
CA GLU A 126 -4.75 -13.00 10.74
C GLU A 126 -4.89 -11.79 9.80
N TRP A 127 -5.52 -10.71 10.28
CA TRP A 127 -5.66 -9.47 9.51
C TRP A 127 -4.31 -8.84 9.13
N LYS A 128 -3.24 -9.15 9.89
CA LYS A 128 -1.87 -8.68 9.67
C LYS A 128 -1.13 -9.42 8.54
N SER A 129 -1.74 -10.40 7.89
CA SER A 129 -1.14 -11.12 6.78
C SER A 129 -1.09 -10.23 5.54
N VAL A 130 0.10 -10.07 4.93
CA VAL A 130 0.27 -9.33 3.67
C VAL A 130 -0.63 -9.91 2.58
N ALA A 131 -0.58 -11.23 2.39
CA ALA A 131 -1.39 -11.90 1.36
C ALA A 131 -2.90 -11.66 1.56
N LEU A 132 -3.38 -11.65 2.81
CA LEU A 132 -4.79 -11.37 3.09
C LEU A 132 -5.15 -9.90 2.79
N GLN A 133 -4.28 -8.96 3.16
CA GLN A 133 -4.51 -7.54 2.90
C GLN A 133 -4.50 -7.24 1.39
N MET A 134 -3.62 -7.88 0.64
CA MET A 134 -3.60 -7.78 -0.83
C MET A 134 -4.86 -8.35 -1.46
N ASP A 135 -5.31 -9.53 -1.00
CA ASP A 135 -6.55 -10.13 -1.49
C ASP A 135 -7.78 -9.27 -1.13
N PHE A 136 -7.81 -8.70 0.07
CA PHE A 136 -8.83 -7.74 0.45
C PHE A 136 -8.85 -6.52 -0.47
N ALA A 137 -7.71 -5.83 -0.61
CA ALA A 137 -7.60 -4.64 -1.44
C ALA A 137 -7.99 -4.92 -2.91
N TRP A 138 -7.58 -6.07 -3.43
CA TRP A 138 -7.81 -6.43 -4.82
C TRP A 138 -9.23 -6.89 -5.12
N ASN A 139 -9.89 -7.57 -4.18
CA ASN A 139 -11.13 -8.29 -4.45
C ASN A 139 -12.30 -7.94 -3.52
N LYS A 140 -12.08 -7.28 -2.39
CA LYS A 140 -13.08 -7.15 -1.32
C LYS A 140 -13.28 -5.74 -0.79
N ASP A 141 -12.51 -4.77 -1.28
CA ASP A 141 -12.58 -3.36 -0.86
C ASP A 141 -13.62 -2.54 -1.68
N GLY A 142 -14.63 -3.22 -2.19
CA GLY A 142 -15.72 -2.57 -2.94
C GLY A 142 -15.24 -1.91 -4.23
N SER A 143 -15.69 -0.68 -4.49
CA SER A 143 -15.29 0.12 -5.67
C SER A 143 -13.78 0.42 -5.71
N ASP A 144 -13.11 0.38 -4.58
CA ASP A 144 -11.66 0.61 -4.50
C ASP A 144 -10.87 -0.55 -5.11
N SER A 145 -11.38 -1.77 -5.01
CA SER A 145 -10.82 -2.93 -5.74
C SER A 145 -10.86 -2.73 -7.26
N ASP A 146 -11.98 -2.22 -7.78
CA ASP A 146 -12.12 -1.96 -9.22
C ASP A 146 -11.21 -0.81 -9.67
N LEU A 147 -11.05 0.21 -8.83
CA LEU A 147 -10.14 1.31 -9.06
C LEU A 147 -8.68 0.81 -9.16
N LEU A 148 -8.22 0.01 -8.20
CA LEU A 148 -6.87 -0.58 -8.21
C LEU A 148 -6.65 -1.43 -9.47
N LYS A 149 -7.59 -2.28 -9.84
CA LYS A 149 -7.51 -3.12 -11.04
C LYS A 149 -7.40 -2.29 -12.32
N ARG A 150 -8.12 -1.18 -12.44
CA ARG A 150 -7.98 -0.27 -13.58
C ARG A 150 -6.60 0.37 -13.62
N MET A 151 -6.14 0.94 -12.48
CA MET A 151 -4.83 1.57 -12.38
C MET A 151 -3.68 0.59 -12.61
N SER A 152 -3.87 -0.69 -12.25
CA SER A 152 -2.82 -1.70 -12.33
C SER A 152 -2.28 -1.97 -13.73
N LYS A 153 -2.98 -1.52 -14.77
CA LYS A 153 -2.55 -1.66 -16.18
C LYS A 153 -1.67 -0.52 -16.68
N SER A 154 -1.58 0.58 -15.94
CA SER A 154 -0.76 1.73 -16.29
C SER A 154 0.74 1.43 -16.10
N LYS A 155 1.57 2.11 -16.91
CA LYS A 155 3.03 2.08 -16.83
C LYS A 155 3.65 3.42 -16.41
N ASP A 156 2.82 4.44 -16.16
CA ASP A 156 3.28 5.75 -15.72
C ASP A 156 3.33 5.81 -14.19
N VAL A 157 4.51 5.57 -13.62
CA VAL A 157 4.74 5.53 -12.17
C VAL A 157 4.37 6.84 -11.49
N ASN A 158 4.69 7.99 -12.11
CA ASN A 158 4.46 9.30 -11.49
C ASN A 158 2.97 9.59 -11.37
N THR A 159 2.22 9.38 -12.45
CA THR A 159 0.76 9.50 -12.43
C THR A 159 0.14 8.51 -11.47
N LEU A 160 0.60 7.25 -11.47
CA LEU A 160 0.10 6.20 -10.56
C LEU A 160 0.30 6.56 -9.09
N ALA A 161 1.47 7.06 -8.70
CA ALA A 161 1.73 7.42 -7.30
C ALA A 161 0.76 8.50 -6.80
N VAL A 162 0.48 9.50 -7.65
CA VAL A 162 -0.46 10.58 -7.34
C VAL A 162 -1.91 10.10 -7.33
N ASP A 163 -2.29 9.27 -8.30
CA ASP A 163 -3.67 8.76 -8.41
C ASP A 163 -4.00 7.80 -7.25
N ILE A 164 -3.08 6.94 -6.85
CA ILE A 164 -3.26 6.07 -5.69
C ILE A 164 -3.46 6.93 -4.44
N LEU A 165 -2.58 7.91 -4.21
CA LEU A 165 -2.65 8.81 -3.06
C LEU A 165 -4.00 9.55 -3.00
N LYS A 166 -4.46 10.10 -4.12
CA LYS A 166 -5.68 10.92 -4.16
C LYS A 166 -6.97 10.11 -4.20
N LEU A 167 -6.99 9.01 -4.95
CA LEU A 167 -8.22 8.30 -5.27
C LEU A 167 -8.45 7.09 -4.38
N TRP A 168 -7.39 6.37 -4.02
CA TRP A 168 -7.48 5.17 -3.20
C TRP A 168 -7.24 5.44 -1.72
N GLU A 169 -6.16 6.16 -1.36
CA GLU A 169 -5.90 6.58 0.02
C GLU A 169 -6.81 7.72 0.47
N ARG A 170 -7.25 8.56 -0.48
CA ARG A 170 -8.05 9.78 -0.21
C ARG A 170 -7.34 10.77 0.71
N ALA A 171 -6.02 10.83 0.63
CA ALA A 171 -5.22 11.77 1.41
C ALA A 171 -5.58 13.22 1.07
N GLY A 172 -5.93 14.00 2.09
CA GLY A 172 -6.22 15.44 1.94
C GLY A 172 -7.63 15.79 1.48
N THR A 173 -8.59 14.85 1.56
CA THR A 173 -10.04 15.13 1.36
C THR A 173 -10.76 15.42 2.65
#